data_5e046ddd14d20f87f0313f264bd17e14
#
_entry.id   5e046ddd14d20f87f0313f264bd17e14
#
_cell.length_a   1.000
_cell.length_b   1.000
_cell.length_c   1.000
_cell.angle_alpha   90.00
_cell.angle_beta   90.00
_cell.angle_gamma   90.00
#
_symmetry.space_group_name_H-M   'P 1'
#
loop_
_entity.id
_entity.type
_entity.pdbx_description
1 polymer ?
#
loop_
_entity_poly.entity_id
_entity_poly.type
_entity_poly.pdbx_seq_one_letter_code
_entity_poly.pdbx_strand_id
1 'polypeptide(L)'
;HIGVPLTLLAMTRDTEFGVVEMGASARGELALLSSIAEPEYGILTNIGRAHLEGFGGPEGVRRGKGELFDFLAANGGHAFVPTDDEVLTGMASERDSLAAEYYSVSLADGLENHLEGDYNRHNIAAAVAVGRYFDIPDERIRHAIAGYVPDNNRSQRTETARNTLVIDCYNANPLSMRLAVESFLAEPL
;
A
#
# COMPACT_ATOMS: atom_id res chain seq x y z
N HIS A 1 8.59 11.14 -9.18
CA HIS A 1 8.54 11.33 -10.65
C HIS A 1 9.71 10.68 -11.41
N ILE A 2 10.71 10.16 -10.73
CA ILE A 2 11.81 9.41 -11.36
C ILE A 2 11.55 7.90 -11.31
N GLY A 3 11.08 7.38 -10.18
CA GLY A 3 10.86 5.95 -9.96
C GLY A 3 9.83 5.33 -10.91
N VAL A 4 8.71 6.00 -11.14
CA VAL A 4 7.64 5.48 -12.02
C VAL A 4 8.14 5.21 -13.44
N PRO A 5 8.77 6.17 -14.15
CA PRO A 5 9.33 5.89 -15.47
C PRO A 5 10.39 4.78 -15.46
N LEU A 6 11.25 4.71 -14.43
CA LEU A 6 12.27 3.66 -14.34
C LEU A 6 11.65 2.27 -14.14
N THR A 7 10.59 2.16 -13.32
CA THR A 7 9.86 0.91 -13.15
C THR A 7 9.23 0.47 -14.46
N LEU A 8 8.58 1.38 -15.20
CA LEU A 8 7.99 1.07 -16.50
C LEU A 8 9.03 0.65 -17.54
N LEU A 9 10.18 1.33 -17.59
CA LEU A 9 11.28 0.97 -18.50
C LEU A 9 11.94 -0.38 -18.17
N ALA A 10 11.79 -0.88 -16.94
CA ALA A 10 12.27 -2.20 -16.54
C ALA A 10 11.34 -3.33 -16.97
N MET A 11 10.09 -3.02 -17.35
CA MET A 11 9.14 -4.01 -17.83
C MET A 11 9.52 -4.50 -19.23
N THR A 12 9.27 -5.78 -19.48
CA THR A 12 9.55 -6.44 -20.75
C THR A 12 8.26 -6.92 -21.40
N ARG A 13 8.34 -7.50 -22.59
CA ARG A 13 7.17 -8.09 -23.24
C ARG A 13 6.61 -9.32 -22.52
N ASP A 14 7.40 -9.91 -21.62
CA ASP A 14 7.00 -11.07 -20.81
C ASP A 14 6.44 -10.66 -19.42
N THR A 15 6.32 -9.35 -19.17
CA THR A 15 5.74 -8.82 -17.93
C THR A 15 4.22 -8.95 -18.01
N GLU A 16 3.64 -9.83 -17.20
CA GLU A 16 2.19 -10.02 -17.10
C GLU A 16 1.54 -9.03 -16.12
N PHE A 17 2.26 -8.70 -15.03
CA PHE A 17 1.80 -7.76 -14.00
C PHE A 17 2.89 -6.76 -13.68
N GLY A 18 2.55 -5.49 -13.71
CA GLY A 18 3.41 -4.39 -13.29
C GLY A 18 2.88 -3.74 -12.01
N VAL A 19 3.65 -3.75 -10.94
CA VAL A 19 3.31 -3.05 -9.69
C VAL A 19 4.15 -1.79 -9.60
N VAL A 20 3.51 -0.63 -9.65
CA VAL A 20 4.17 0.68 -9.67
C VAL A 20 3.81 1.46 -8.42
N GLU A 21 4.77 1.66 -7.51
CA GLU A 21 4.57 2.53 -6.36
C GLU A 21 4.63 4.00 -6.78
N MET A 22 3.60 4.76 -6.39
CA MET A 22 3.51 6.19 -6.66
C MET A 22 3.51 6.96 -5.35
N GLY A 23 4.53 7.79 -5.14
CA GLY A 23 4.62 8.71 -4.01
C GLY A 23 4.29 10.13 -4.44
N ALA A 24 3.60 10.87 -3.58
CA ALA A 24 3.30 12.28 -3.80
C ALA A 24 3.51 13.10 -2.53
N SER A 25 4.00 14.30 -2.70
CA SER A 25 4.21 15.31 -1.66
C SER A 25 3.36 16.59 -1.87
N ALA A 26 2.73 16.73 -3.03
CA ALA A 26 1.88 17.84 -3.40
C ALA A 26 0.71 17.39 -4.30
N ARG A 27 -0.28 18.26 -4.45
CA ARG A 27 -1.40 18.05 -5.39
C ARG A 27 -0.91 18.10 -6.83
N GLY A 28 -1.55 17.31 -7.71
CA GLY A 28 -1.20 17.19 -9.13
C GLY A 28 -0.10 16.15 -9.41
N GLU A 29 0.65 15.71 -8.40
CA GLU A 29 1.72 14.73 -8.61
C GLU A 29 1.18 13.35 -8.93
N LEU A 30 0.14 12.85 -8.22
CA LEU A 30 -0.47 11.56 -8.54
C LEU A 30 -1.22 11.60 -9.87
N ALA A 31 -1.86 12.70 -10.22
CA ALA A 31 -2.45 12.87 -11.55
C ALA A 31 -1.40 12.72 -12.65
N LEU A 32 -0.24 13.39 -12.51
CA LEU A 32 0.89 13.25 -13.43
C LEU A 32 1.43 11.82 -13.47
N LEU A 33 1.69 11.21 -12.31
CA LEU A 33 2.23 9.85 -12.24
C LEU A 33 1.26 8.82 -12.83
N SER A 34 -0.04 8.97 -12.60
CA SER A 34 -1.08 8.14 -13.18
C SER A 34 -1.14 8.31 -14.70
N SER A 35 -0.98 9.53 -15.22
CA SER A 35 -0.93 9.77 -16.67
C SER A 35 0.30 9.16 -17.36
N ILE A 36 1.38 8.90 -16.60
CA ILE A 36 2.60 8.23 -17.11
C ILE A 36 2.46 6.71 -17.01
N ALA A 37 1.94 6.21 -15.88
CA ALA A 37 1.84 4.79 -15.63
C ALA A 37 0.63 4.14 -16.29
N GLU A 38 -0.42 4.93 -16.57
CA GLU A 38 -1.70 4.48 -17.14
C GLU A 38 -2.24 3.23 -16.41
N PRO A 39 -2.40 3.26 -15.07
CA PRO A 39 -2.79 2.09 -14.32
C PRO A 39 -4.22 1.65 -14.66
N GLU A 40 -4.41 0.36 -14.89
CA GLU A 40 -5.73 -0.27 -14.98
C GLU A 40 -6.33 -0.55 -13.60
N TYR A 41 -5.46 -0.77 -12.61
CA TYR A 41 -5.81 -1.06 -11.23
C TYR A 41 -5.10 -0.12 -10.28
N GLY A 42 -5.73 0.20 -9.16
CA GLY A 42 -5.11 1.05 -8.16
C GLY A 42 -5.52 0.73 -6.74
N ILE A 43 -4.62 1.00 -5.81
CA ILE A 43 -4.85 0.86 -4.39
C ILE A 43 -4.29 2.07 -3.65
N LEU A 44 -5.07 2.64 -2.76
CA LEU A 44 -4.59 3.58 -1.75
C LEU A 44 -4.49 2.83 -0.41
N THR A 45 -3.28 2.70 0.11
CA THR A 45 -3.07 1.95 1.35
C THR A 45 -3.55 2.70 2.59
N ASN A 46 -3.47 4.02 2.59
CA ASN A 46 -3.98 4.91 3.63
C ASN A 46 -3.92 6.39 3.20
N ILE A 47 -4.63 7.25 3.93
CA ILE A 47 -4.61 8.72 3.74
C ILE A 47 -3.70 9.41 4.78
N GLY A 48 -2.74 8.84 5.36
CA GLY A 48 -1.83 9.40 6.36
C GLY A 48 -1.73 10.94 6.46
N ARG A 49 -0.96 11.42 7.43
CA ARG A 49 -0.74 12.85 7.68
C ARG A 49 0.66 13.34 7.24
N ALA A 50 1.27 12.63 6.30
CA ALA A 50 2.57 13.03 5.76
C ALA A 50 2.41 14.19 4.75
N HIS A 51 3.44 15.02 4.63
CA HIS A 51 3.53 16.11 3.64
C HIS A 51 2.39 17.14 3.69
N LEU A 52 1.83 17.40 4.89
CA LEU A 52 0.71 18.33 5.07
C LEU A 52 0.96 19.73 4.47
N GLU A 53 2.19 20.24 4.56
CA GLU A 53 2.56 21.54 3.99
C GLU A 53 2.45 21.53 2.46
N GLY A 54 3.00 20.52 1.79
CA GLY A 54 2.98 20.43 0.34
C GLY A 54 1.57 20.23 -0.24
N PHE A 55 0.71 19.53 0.49
CA PHE A 55 -0.69 19.33 0.10
C PHE A 55 -1.63 20.47 0.53
N GLY A 56 -1.20 21.36 1.44
CA GLY A 56 -2.05 22.43 1.97
C GLY A 56 -3.05 21.94 3.04
N GLY A 57 -2.65 20.94 3.85
CA GLY A 57 -3.43 20.40 4.96
C GLY A 57 -4.07 19.03 4.70
N PRO A 58 -4.82 18.48 5.68
CA PRO A 58 -5.38 17.12 5.60
C PRO A 58 -6.33 16.92 4.40
N GLU A 59 -7.18 17.89 4.11
CA GLU A 59 -8.07 17.84 2.95
C GLU A 59 -7.29 17.88 1.63
N GLY A 60 -6.18 18.61 1.60
CA GLY A 60 -5.26 18.60 0.46
C GLY A 60 -4.61 17.25 0.23
N VAL A 61 -4.23 16.53 1.30
CA VAL A 61 -3.73 15.14 1.20
C VAL A 61 -4.81 14.22 0.62
N ARG A 62 -6.05 14.31 1.14
CA ARG A 62 -7.18 13.52 0.64
C ARG A 62 -7.41 13.75 -0.86
N ARG A 63 -7.46 15.01 -1.29
CA ARG A 63 -7.64 15.37 -2.70
C ARG A 63 -6.47 14.92 -3.57
N GLY A 64 -5.23 15.17 -3.13
CA GLY A 64 -4.05 14.77 -3.90
C GLY A 64 -3.89 13.27 -4.03
N LYS A 65 -4.16 12.51 -2.98
CA LYS A 65 -4.18 11.04 -3.09
C LYS A 65 -5.38 10.53 -3.89
N GLY A 66 -6.51 11.22 -3.83
CA GLY A 66 -7.71 10.91 -4.62
C GLY A 66 -7.51 11.03 -6.14
N GLU A 67 -6.48 11.73 -6.61
CA GLU A 67 -6.15 11.85 -8.02
C GLU A 67 -5.94 10.50 -8.72
N LEU A 68 -5.48 9.47 -7.98
CA LEU A 68 -5.43 8.10 -8.51
C LEU A 68 -6.83 7.56 -8.81
N PHE A 69 -7.78 7.73 -7.89
CA PHE A 69 -9.15 7.30 -8.10
C PHE A 69 -9.86 8.11 -9.20
N ASP A 70 -9.54 9.42 -9.32
CA ASP A 70 -10.03 10.25 -10.42
C ASP A 70 -9.55 9.72 -11.77
N PHE A 71 -8.26 9.34 -11.86
CA PHE A 71 -7.69 8.75 -13.08
C PHE A 71 -8.37 7.42 -13.44
N LEU A 72 -8.50 6.51 -12.47
CA LEU A 72 -9.15 5.20 -12.69
C LEU A 72 -10.61 5.40 -13.13
N ALA A 73 -11.38 6.25 -12.46
CA ALA A 73 -12.76 6.54 -12.81
C ALA A 73 -12.92 7.10 -14.23
N ALA A 74 -12.00 7.96 -14.66
CA ALA A 74 -12.02 8.56 -15.99
C ALA A 74 -11.61 7.61 -17.11
N ASN A 75 -10.83 6.56 -16.81
CA ASN A 75 -10.26 5.65 -17.80
C ASN A 75 -10.83 4.21 -17.72
N GLY A 76 -11.92 3.99 -16.95
CA GLY A 76 -12.53 2.68 -16.81
C GLY A 76 -11.69 1.69 -15.98
N GLY A 77 -10.78 2.21 -15.16
CA GLY A 77 -9.95 1.41 -14.27
C GLY A 77 -10.69 0.96 -13.01
N HIS A 78 -10.01 0.17 -12.18
CA HIS A 78 -10.57 -0.51 -11.03
C HIS A 78 -9.76 -0.20 -9.75
N ALA A 79 -10.44 0.08 -8.64
CA ALA A 79 -9.79 0.35 -7.35
C ALA A 79 -10.00 -0.81 -6.37
N PHE A 80 -8.98 -1.14 -5.57
CA PHE A 80 -9.14 -1.98 -4.38
C PHE A 80 -9.28 -1.08 -3.16
N VAL A 81 -10.36 -1.25 -2.39
CA VAL A 81 -10.74 -0.33 -1.32
C VAL A 81 -10.95 -1.08 -0.01
N PRO A 82 -10.20 -0.78 1.06
CA PRO A 82 -10.41 -1.41 2.36
C PRO A 82 -11.73 -0.90 2.97
N THR A 83 -12.61 -1.81 3.39
CA THR A 83 -13.88 -1.48 4.06
C THR A 83 -13.69 -0.91 5.46
N ASP A 84 -12.54 -1.18 6.07
CA ASP A 84 -12.20 -0.77 7.43
C ASP A 84 -11.65 0.68 7.49
N ASP A 85 -11.51 1.36 6.35
CA ASP A 85 -11.12 2.77 6.23
C ASP A 85 -12.28 3.60 5.65
N GLU A 86 -13.02 4.28 6.55
CA GLU A 86 -14.17 5.12 6.16
C GLU A 86 -13.78 6.27 5.22
N VAL A 87 -12.55 6.76 5.30
CA VAL A 87 -12.08 7.83 4.42
C VAL A 87 -11.91 7.31 3.01
N LEU A 88 -11.25 6.16 2.85
CA LEU A 88 -11.03 5.54 1.54
C LEU A 88 -12.33 5.05 0.91
N THR A 89 -13.24 4.45 1.69
CA THR A 89 -14.57 4.05 1.20
C THR A 89 -15.38 5.26 0.75
N GLY A 90 -15.36 6.35 1.53
CA GLY A 90 -16.00 7.61 1.17
C GLY A 90 -15.42 8.21 -0.12
N MET A 91 -14.10 8.23 -0.25
CA MET A 91 -13.42 8.70 -1.46
C MET A 91 -13.78 7.89 -2.71
N ALA A 92 -13.91 6.57 -2.58
CA ALA A 92 -14.33 5.73 -3.70
C ALA A 92 -15.80 6.00 -4.08
N SER A 93 -16.70 6.09 -3.09
CA SER A 93 -18.14 6.32 -3.31
C SER A 93 -18.48 7.70 -3.88
N GLU A 94 -17.59 8.68 -3.79
CA GLU A 94 -17.75 10.00 -4.42
C GLU A 94 -17.57 9.98 -5.95
N ARG A 95 -17.21 8.83 -6.50
CA ARG A 95 -16.88 8.66 -7.93
C ARG A 95 -17.77 7.57 -8.56
N ASP A 96 -18.93 7.96 -9.04
CA ASP A 96 -19.95 7.05 -9.59
C ASP A 96 -19.44 6.11 -10.69
N SER A 97 -18.43 6.53 -11.45
CA SER A 97 -17.84 5.74 -12.54
C SER A 97 -16.66 4.85 -12.13
N LEU A 98 -16.23 4.90 -10.86
CA LEU A 98 -15.12 4.10 -10.36
C LEU A 98 -15.61 2.67 -10.06
N ALA A 99 -15.11 1.70 -10.80
CA ALA A 99 -15.25 0.30 -10.42
C ALA A 99 -14.38 0.02 -9.18
N ALA A 100 -14.95 -0.64 -8.16
CA ALA A 100 -14.23 -0.90 -6.92
C ALA A 100 -14.49 -2.31 -6.39
N GLU A 101 -13.40 -2.98 -6.00
CA GLU A 101 -13.41 -4.21 -5.22
C GLU A 101 -13.18 -3.85 -3.75
N TYR A 102 -14.15 -4.16 -2.90
CA TYR A 102 -14.08 -3.87 -1.47
C TYR A 102 -13.58 -5.08 -0.69
N TYR A 103 -12.60 -4.87 0.21
CA TYR A 103 -12.04 -5.93 1.02
C TYR A 103 -11.90 -5.52 2.49
N SER A 104 -11.94 -6.49 3.40
CA SER A 104 -11.75 -6.27 4.84
C SER A 104 -10.36 -6.69 5.29
N VAL A 105 -9.83 -6.03 6.33
CA VAL A 105 -8.59 -6.42 7.01
C VAL A 105 -8.64 -7.84 7.55
N SER A 106 -9.83 -8.39 7.78
CA SER A 106 -10.02 -9.78 8.20
C SER A 106 -9.48 -10.83 7.20
N LEU A 107 -9.21 -10.46 5.95
CA LEU A 107 -8.52 -11.34 5.00
C LEU A 107 -7.11 -11.73 5.45
N ALA A 108 -6.51 -10.98 6.36
CA ALA A 108 -5.20 -11.28 6.94
C ALA A 108 -5.28 -12.25 8.15
N ASP A 109 -6.48 -12.57 8.66
CA ASP A 109 -6.63 -13.34 9.87
C ASP A 109 -6.13 -14.78 9.72
N GLY A 110 -5.31 -15.21 10.67
CA GLY A 110 -4.76 -16.57 10.70
C GLY A 110 -3.73 -16.89 9.61
N LEU A 111 -3.26 -15.90 8.86
CA LEU A 111 -2.18 -16.11 7.89
C LEU A 111 -0.83 -16.03 8.57
N GLU A 112 -0.01 -17.08 8.39
CA GLU A 112 1.39 -17.06 8.78
C GLU A 112 2.17 -16.05 7.95
N ASN A 113 2.99 -15.22 8.62
CA ASN A 113 3.80 -14.21 7.96
C ASN A 113 4.98 -13.76 8.86
N HIS A 114 5.94 -13.05 8.29
CA HIS A 114 7.12 -12.49 8.98
C HIS A 114 7.08 -10.97 9.11
N LEU A 115 5.89 -10.36 8.92
CA LEU A 115 5.71 -8.92 9.00
C LEU A 115 5.39 -8.51 10.43
N GLU A 116 6.24 -7.67 11.01
CA GLU A 116 6.06 -7.14 12.37
C GLU A 116 5.03 -6.00 12.39
N GLY A 117 4.21 -5.97 13.44
CA GLY A 117 3.24 -4.91 13.71
C GLY A 117 1.87 -5.12 13.08
N ASP A 118 0.83 -4.84 13.86
CA ASP A 118 -0.58 -5.02 13.48
C ASP A 118 -0.99 -4.21 12.23
N TYR A 119 -0.32 -3.08 11.98
CA TYR A 119 -0.55 -2.27 10.78
C TYR A 119 -0.23 -3.02 9.46
N ASN A 120 0.61 -4.05 9.50
CA ASN A 120 0.90 -4.87 8.32
C ASN A 120 -0.26 -5.80 7.94
N ARG A 121 -1.24 -6.02 8.83
CA ARG A 121 -2.47 -6.76 8.47
C ARG A 121 -3.21 -6.10 7.31
N HIS A 122 -3.24 -4.77 7.24
CA HIS A 122 -3.83 -4.06 6.10
C HIS A 122 -3.06 -4.33 4.80
N ASN A 123 -1.73 -4.39 4.85
CA ASN A 123 -0.90 -4.71 3.68
C ASN A 123 -1.12 -6.15 3.23
N ILE A 124 -1.20 -7.11 4.16
CA ILE A 124 -1.49 -8.51 3.88
C ILE A 124 -2.89 -8.65 3.27
N ALA A 125 -3.91 -8.02 3.87
CA ALA A 125 -5.28 -8.08 3.37
C ALA A 125 -5.39 -7.53 1.94
N ALA A 126 -4.69 -6.43 1.64
CA ALA A 126 -4.59 -5.89 0.30
C ALA A 126 -3.98 -6.89 -0.70
N ALA A 127 -2.87 -7.53 -0.32
CA ALA A 127 -2.23 -8.55 -1.16
C ALA A 127 -3.15 -9.76 -1.41
N VAL A 128 -3.88 -10.20 -0.39
CA VAL A 128 -4.88 -11.28 -0.53
C VAL A 128 -6.01 -10.87 -1.47
N ALA A 129 -6.56 -9.68 -1.30
CA ALA A 129 -7.66 -9.17 -2.13
C ALA A 129 -7.24 -9.11 -3.61
N VAL A 130 -6.08 -8.53 -3.89
CA VAL A 130 -5.53 -8.46 -5.25
C VAL A 130 -5.27 -9.87 -5.80
N GLY A 131 -4.64 -10.75 -5.05
CA GLY A 131 -4.37 -12.12 -5.50
C GLY A 131 -5.66 -12.88 -5.85
N ARG A 132 -6.71 -12.78 -5.03
CA ARG A 132 -8.01 -13.41 -5.30
C ARG A 132 -8.70 -12.83 -6.51
N TYR A 133 -8.64 -11.52 -6.68
CA TYR A 133 -9.24 -10.84 -7.84
C TYR A 133 -8.65 -11.36 -9.17
N PHE A 134 -7.36 -11.69 -9.18
CA PHE A 134 -6.67 -12.27 -10.33
C PHE A 134 -6.65 -13.81 -10.34
N ASP A 135 -7.60 -14.44 -9.65
CA ASP A 135 -7.78 -15.89 -9.62
C ASP A 135 -6.53 -16.68 -9.15
N ILE A 136 -5.66 -16.06 -8.34
CA ILE A 136 -4.55 -16.77 -7.71
C ILE A 136 -5.11 -17.71 -6.63
N PRO A 137 -4.82 -19.02 -6.66
CA PRO A 137 -5.30 -19.96 -5.66
C PRO A 137 -4.87 -19.55 -4.23
N ASP A 138 -5.78 -19.63 -3.26
CA ASP A 138 -5.55 -19.23 -1.86
C ASP A 138 -4.30 -19.90 -1.24
N GLU A 139 -4.00 -21.13 -1.64
CA GLU A 139 -2.79 -21.82 -1.20
C GLU A 139 -1.51 -21.12 -1.66
N ARG A 140 -1.49 -20.65 -2.91
CA ARG A 140 -0.35 -19.89 -3.45
C ARG A 140 -0.22 -18.52 -2.80
N ILE A 141 -1.35 -17.85 -2.53
CA ILE A 141 -1.38 -16.57 -1.81
C ILE A 141 -0.78 -16.76 -0.41
N ARG A 142 -1.26 -17.77 0.35
CA ARG A 142 -0.74 -18.09 1.68
C ARG A 142 0.75 -18.41 1.66
N HIS A 143 1.18 -19.22 0.72
CA HIS A 143 2.60 -19.57 0.57
C HIS A 143 3.46 -18.34 0.28
N ALA A 144 3.02 -17.44 -0.59
CA ALA A 144 3.74 -16.22 -0.91
C ALA A 144 3.84 -15.26 0.30
N ILE A 145 2.75 -15.12 1.08
CA ILE A 145 2.74 -14.29 2.30
C ILE A 145 3.64 -14.88 3.37
N ALA A 146 3.54 -16.19 3.62
CA ALA A 146 4.38 -16.87 4.61
C ALA A 146 5.87 -16.87 4.22
N GLY A 147 6.18 -16.86 2.94
CA GLY A 147 7.56 -16.81 2.45
C GLY A 147 8.16 -15.41 2.33
N TYR A 148 7.36 -14.34 2.49
CA TYR A 148 7.86 -12.98 2.36
C TYR A 148 8.59 -12.55 3.63
N VAL A 149 9.87 -12.24 3.50
CA VAL A 149 10.70 -11.69 4.56
C VAL A 149 11.12 -10.26 4.17
N PRO A 150 10.82 -9.23 5.01
CA PRO A 150 11.23 -7.86 4.73
C PRO A 150 12.76 -7.72 4.65
N ASP A 151 13.26 -7.07 3.61
CA ASP A 151 14.68 -6.75 3.40
C ASP A 151 14.94 -5.26 3.10
N ASN A 152 13.90 -4.44 3.31
CA ASN A 152 13.84 -3.03 2.89
C ASN A 152 13.90 -2.04 4.06
N ASN A 153 14.38 -2.45 5.23
CA ASN A 153 14.46 -1.64 6.46
C ASN A 153 13.09 -1.11 6.94
N ARG A 154 12.01 -1.84 6.66
CA ARG A 154 10.67 -1.56 7.18
C ARG A 154 10.27 -2.71 8.11
N SER A 155 10.36 -2.47 9.43
CA SER A 155 10.11 -3.49 10.46
C SER A 155 10.85 -4.82 10.20
N GLN A 156 12.05 -4.71 9.64
CA GLN A 156 12.87 -5.84 9.26
C GLN A 156 13.51 -6.46 10.50
N ARG A 157 13.23 -7.75 10.74
CA ARG A 157 13.87 -8.51 11.82
C ARG A 157 15.14 -9.15 11.34
N THR A 158 16.23 -8.98 12.10
CA THR A 158 17.53 -9.54 11.78
C THR A 158 18.14 -10.15 13.04
N GLU A 159 18.44 -11.44 12.98
CA GLU A 159 19.13 -12.14 14.05
C GLU A 159 20.64 -12.00 13.89
N THR A 160 21.31 -11.65 14.97
CA THR A 160 22.76 -11.61 15.06
C THR A 160 23.25 -12.64 16.09
N ALA A 161 24.56 -12.83 16.18
CA ALA A 161 25.12 -13.75 17.19
C ALA A 161 24.83 -13.36 18.65
N ARG A 162 24.40 -12.14 18.91
CA ARG A 162 24.21 -11.60 20.27
C ARG A 162 22.87 -10.90 20.49
N ASN A 163 22.21 -10.46 19.43
CA ASN A 163 21.00 -9.62 19.52
C ASN A 163 20.04 -9.92 18.38
N THR A 164 18.76 -9.73 18.65
CA THR A 164 17.73 -9.56 17.63
C THR A 164 17.59 -8.06 17.37
N LEU A 165 17.63 -7.67 16.10
CA LEU A 165 17.44 -6.29 15.66
C LEU A 165 16.12 -6.16 14.92
N VAL A 166 15.33 -5.15 15.29
CA VAL A 166 14.17 -4.72 14.48
C VAL A 166 14.56 -3.40 13.81
N ILE A 167 14.73 -3.44 12.50
CA ILE A 167 15.22 -2.31 11.71
C ILE A 167 14.03 -1.66 11.02
N ASP A 168 13.72 -0.42 11.40
CA ASP A 168 12.66 0.40 10.80
C ASP A 168 13.19 1.82 10.54
N CYS A 169 13.99 1.96 9.51
CA CYS A 169 14.70 3.19 9.18
C CYS A 169 14.56 3.64 7.72
N TYR A 170 13.60 3.10 6.99
CA TYR A 170 13.32 3.52 5.61
C TYR A 170 12.82 4.97 5.55
N ASN A 171 11.90 5.34 6.44
CA ASN A 171 11.36 6.69 6.56
C ASN A 171 10.81 6.88 7.99
N ALA A 172 10.80 8.11 8.46
CA ALA A 172 10.29 8.45 9.79
C ALA A 172 9.23 9.55 9.69
N ASN A 173 8.08 9.28 10.29
CA ASN A 173 7.05 10.26 10.60
C ASN A 173 6.42 9.92 11.96
N PRO A 174 5.73 10.88 12.62
CA PRO A 174 5.20 10.65 13.98
C PRO A 174 4.31 9.42 14.13
N LEU A 175 3.53 9.09 13.08
CA LEU A 175 2.63 7.92 13.12
C LEU A 175 3.41 6.61 12.97
N SER A 176 4.26 6.50 11.94
CA SER A 176 5.04 5.27 11.70
C SER A 176 5.98 4.97 12.85
N MET A 177 6.67 5.99 13.39
CA MET A 177 7.56 5.82 14.53
C MET A 177 6.82 5.35 15.79
N ARG A 178 5.64 5.93 16.07
CA ARG A 178 4.83 5.48 17.20
C ARG A 178 4.41 4.03 17.05
N LEU A 179 3.86 3.65 15.89
CA LEU A 179 3.40 2.28 15.63
C LEU A 179 4.53 1.26 15.71
N ALA A 180 5.73 1.59 15.20
CA ALA A 180 6.90 0.74 15.29
C ALA A 180 7.36 0.53 16.76
N VAL A 181 7.38 1.60 17.56
CA VAL A 181 7.74 1.53 18.99
C VAL A 181 6.69 0.77 19.79
N GLU A 182 5.40 1.03 19.57
CA GLU A 182 4.30 0.32 20.23
C GLU A 182 4.34 -1.18 19.91
N SER A 183 4.58 -1.54 18.64
CA SER A 183 4.74 -2.93 18.20
C SER A 183 5.92 -3.61 18.91
N PHE A 184 7.08 -2.95 18.92
CA PHE A 184 8.28 -3.47 19.60
C PHE A 184 8.07 -3.69 21.10
N LEU A 185 7.38 -2.77 21.77
CA LEU A 185 7.10 -2.87 23.21
C LEU A 185 6.05 -3.95 23.55
N ALA A 186 5.23 -4.35 22.59
CA ALA A 186 4.23 -5.40 22.77
C ALA A 186 4.82 -6.82 22.61
N GLU A 187 6.06 -6.95 22.10
CA GLU A 187 6.72 -8.24 21.99
C GLU A 187 7.11 -8.77 23.39
N PRO A 188 6.87 -10.06 23.67
CA PRO A 188 7.39 -10.69 24.87
C PRO A 188 8.93 -10.72 24.81
N LEU A 189 9.59 -10.22 25.87
CA LEU A 189 11.04 -10.31 26.06
C LEU A 189 11.50 -11.74 26.22
#